data_2d9a45d990d65cf2ffce3df5024dcfa9
#
_entry.id   2d9a45d990d65cf2ffce3df5024dcfa9
#
_cell.length_a   1.000
_cell.length_b   1.000
_cell.length_c   1.000
_cell.angle_alpha   90.00
_cell.angle_beta   90.00
_cell.angle_gamma   90.00
#
_symmetry.space_group_name_H-M   'P 1'
#
loop_
_entity.id
_entity.type
_entity.pdbx_description
1 polymer ?
#
loop_
_entity_poly.entity_id
_entity_poly.type
_entity_poly.pdbx_seq_one_letter_code
_entity_poly.pdbx_strand_id
1 'polypeptide(L)'
;MATKRAAFRQLHESGHFVLPNPWDTGGARRLAKLGFKALASTSAGAAWALGKEDGELTLDEALDHLRMLCAATDLPVNADFEAGFADSPEGVAANVTLAVDTGVAGVSIEDWSSASIYPLPLAVERIQAARAAIDASGQDVLLVGRSEGFRINKSPLRETIERLTAYSAAGADVLYAPWIVEVAEVKEMVAALAPKPLNVLLHHPGVRVDELAAVGVRRFSVGARLASYTWAAFEATAISVRDEGHLP
;
A
#
# COMPACT_ATOMS: atom_id res chain seq x y z
N MET A 1 -10.12 -25.03 0.79
CA MET A 1 -9.01 -24.09 0.51
C MET A 1 -9.21 -22.85 1.36
N ALA A 2 -8.15 -22.26 1.91
CA ALA A 2 -8.25 -20.98 2.61
C ALA A 2 -8.73 -19.90 1.63
N THR A 3 -9.55 -18.95 2.10
CA THR A 3 -9.94 -17.78 1.31
C THR A 3 -8.72 -16.91 1.03
N LYS A 4 -8.74 -16.05 -0.02
CA LYS A 4 -7.68 -15.08 -0.29
C LYS A 4 -7.35 -14.24 0.96
N ARG A 5 -8.37 -13.84 1.71
CA ARG A 5 -8.26 -13.04 2.95
C ARG A 5 -7.54 -13.80 4.06
N ALA A 6 -7.94 -15.04 4.33
CA ALA A 6 -7.29 -15.89 5.32
C ALA A 6 -5.81 -16.17 4.95
N ALA A 7 -5.52 -16.44 3.68
CA ALA A 7 -4.16 -16.61 3.18
C ALA A 7 -3.33 -15.32 3.38
N PHE A 8 -3.94 -14.14 3.17
CA PHE A 8 -3.25 -12.86 3.39
C PHE A 8 -2.93 -12.63 4.85
N ARG A 9 -3.85 -12.90 5.76
CA ARG A 9 -3.62 -12.82 7.22
C ARG A 9 -2.48 -13.74 7.63
N GLN A 10 -2.47 -14.97 7.15
CA GLN A 10 -1.43 -15.96 7.47
C GLN A 10 -0.02 -15.49 7.05
N LEU A 11 0.13 -14.76 5.95
CA LEU A 11 1.41 -14.19 5.54
C LEU A 11 2.00 -13.18 6.55
N HIS A 12 1.16 -12.58 7.39
CA HIS A 12 1.59 -11.62 8.41
C HIS A 12 1.92 -12.26 9.77
N GLU A 13 1.68 -13.55 9.95
CA GLU A 13 1.90 -14.25 11.23
C GLU A 13 3.38 -14.58 11.46
N SER A 14 4.12 -14.93 10.39
CA SER A 14 5.51 -15.33 10.50
C SER A 14 6.33 -15.05 9.24
N GLY A 15 7.66 -14.95 9.41
CA GLY A 15 8.58 -14.69 8.31
C GLY A 15 8.40 -13.29 7.70
N HIS A 16 8.71 -13.18 6.42
CA HIS A 16 8.50 -11.96 5.64
C HIS A 16 8.07 -12.29 4.20
N PHE A 17 7.47 -11.31 3.53
CA PHE A 17 7.08 -11.45 2.12
C PHE A 17 7.12 -10.11 1.40
N VAL A 18 7.28 -10.17 0.08
CA VAL A 18 7.15 -9.02 -0.83
C VAL A 18 5.80 -9.09 -1.50
N LEU A 19 5.07 -7.96 -1.49
CA LEU A 19 3.85 -7.78 -2.26
C LEU A 19 4.08 -6.65 -3.29
N PRO A 20 4.38 -7.03 -4.54
CA PRO A 20 4.58 -6.06 -5.60
C PRO A 20 3.26 -5.42 -6.02
N ASN A 21 3.36 -4.26 -6.66
CA ASN A 21 2.22 -3.41 -6.98
C ASN A 21 1.97 -3.37 -8.50
N PRO A 22 1.09 -4.23 -9.05
CA PRO A 22 0.62 -4.12 -10.41
C PRO A 22 -0.40 -2.98 -10.52
N TRP A 23 -0.47 -2.36 -11.70
CA TRP A 23 -1.45 -1.33 -12.05
C TRP A 23 -2.46 -1.80 -13.10
N ASP A 24 -2.33 -3.03 -13.60
CA ASP A 24 -3.22 -3.61 -14.59
C ASP A 24 -3.35 -5.14 -14.45
N THR A 25 -4.31 -5.70 -15.19
CA THR A 25 -4.56 -7.15 -15.27
C THR A 25 -3.34 -7.93 -15.74
N GLY A 26 -2.61 -7.40 -16.72
CA GLY A 26 -1.43 -8.06 -17.31
C GLY A 26 -0.30 -8.17 -16.28
N GLY A 27 -0.03 -7.10 -15.56
CA GLY A 27 0.93 -7.03 -14.47
C GLY A 27 0.57 -7.99 -13.34
N ALA A 28 -0.69 -7.98 -12.89
CA ALA A 28 -1.16 -8.86 -11.81
C ALA A 28 -0.94 -10.36 -12.17
N ARG A 29 -1.32 -10.78 -13.37
CA ARG A 29 -1.12 -12.15 -13.84
C ARG A 29 0.35 -12.54 -13.99
N ARG A 30 1.21 -11.62 -14.45
CA ARG A 30 2.66 -11.85 -14.55
C ARG A 30 3.29 -12.05 -13.19
N LEU A 31 2.96 -11.19 -12.23
CA LEU A 31 3.46 -11.28 -10.86
C LEU A 31 3.01 -12.58 -10.17
N ALA A 32 1.77 -13.01 -10.39
CA ALA A 32 1.28 -14.30 -9.90
C ALA A 32 2.09 -15.47 -10.48
N LYS A 33 2.39 -15.45 -11.79
CA LYS A 33 3.23 -16.48 -12.46
C LYS A 33 4.67 -16.48 -11.97
N LEU A 34 5.20 -15.34 -11.52
CA LEU A 34 6.53 -15.22 -10.92
C LEU A 34 6.60 -15.78 -9.49
N GLY A 35 5.47 -16.22 -8.92
CA GLY A 35 5.44 -16.91 -7.64
C GLY A 35 5.28 -16.01 -6.42
N PHE A 36 4.96 -14.71 -6.60
CA PHE A 36 4.60 -13.85 -5.48
C PHE A 36 3.37 -14.40 -4.75
N LYS A 37 3.26 -14.13 -3.45
CA LYS A 37 2.22 -14.70 -2.59
C LYS A 37 1.03 -13.74 -2.36
N ALA A 38 1.25 -12.45 -2.58
CA ALA A 38 0.27 -11.39 -2.44
C ALA A 38 0.63 -10.23 -3.36
N LEU A 39 -0.33 -9.38 -3.66
CA LEU A 39 -0.17 -8.15 -4.44
C LEU A 39 -0.72 -6.96 -3.66
N ALA A 40 -0.27 -5.75 -3.98
CA ALA A 40 -0.96 -4.53 -3.60
C ALA A 40 -1.28 -3.71 -4.85
N SER A 41 -2.35 -2.94 -4.84
CA SER A 41 -2.55 -1.94 -5.88
C SER A 41 -1.54 -0.80 -5.75
N THR A 42 -1.53 0.11 -6.69
CA THR A 42 -0.80 1.38 -6.65
C THR A 42 -1.68 2.46 -7.24
N SER A 43 -2.08 3.43 -6.41
CA SER A 43 -2.87 4.59 -6.85
C SER A 43 -2.16 5.37 -7.93
N ALA A 44 -0.88 5.70 -7.74
CA ALA A 44 -0.07 6.40 -8.73
C ALA A 44 0.03 5.65 -10.07
N GLY A 45 0.32 4.33 -10.04
CA GLY A 45 0.39 3.54 -11.28
C GLY A 45 -0.94 3.44 -12.01
N ALA A 46 -2.05 3.36 -11.27
CA ALA A 46 -3.40 3.37 -11.84
C ALA A 46 -3.74 4.74 -12.45
N ALA A 47 -3.41 5.84 -11.75
CA ALA A 47 -3.59 7.20 -12.26
C ALA A 47 -2.84 7.42 -13.57
N TRP A 48 -1.54 7.06 -13.61
CA TRP A 48 -0.72 7.18 -14.82
C TRP A 48 -1.27 6.36 -16.00
N ALA A 49 -1.83 5.17 -15.76
CA ALA A 49 -2.46 4.37 -16.81
C ALA A 49 -3.72 5.02 -17.40
N LEU A 50 -4.36 5.94 -16.65
CA LEU A 50 -5.49 6.76 -17.10
C LEU A 50 -5.08 8.13 -17.62
N GLY A 51 -3.76 8.44 -17.70
CA GLY A 51 -3.26 9.75 -18.11
C GLY A 51 -3.46 10.84 -17.07
N LYS A 52 -3.52 10.47 -15.78
CA LYS A 52 -3.68 11.35 -14.62
C LYS A 52 -2.43 11.40 -13.78
N GLU A 53 -2.31 12.41 -12.93
CA GLU A 53 -1.25 12.49 -11.91
C GLU A 53 -1.62 11.67 -10.66
N ASP A 54 -0.60 11.37 -9.83
CA ASP A 54 -0.78 10.72 -8.53
C ASP A 54 -1.67 11.57 -7.61
N GLY A 55 -2.72 10.95 -7.04
CA GLY A 55 -3.74 11.63 -6.23
C GLY A 55 -4.92 12.22 -7.01
N GLU A 56 -5.01 11.99 -8.34
CA GLU A 56 -6.13 12.45 -9.18
C GLU A 56 -7.17 11.36 -9.49
N LEU A 57 -7.03 10.17 -8.93
CA LEU A 57 -8.08 9.15 -9.06
C LEU A 57 -9.36 9.60 -8.35
N THR A 58 -10.48 9.35 -8.99
CA THR A 58 -11.78 9.38 -8.29
C THR A 58 -11.98 8.09 -7.50
N LEU A 59 -12.90 8.10 -6.54
CA LEU A 59 -13.29 6.90 -5.79
C LEU A 59 -13.74 5.78 -6.75
N ASP A 60 -14.57 6.08 -7.74
CA ASP A 60 -15.09 5.08 -8.67
C ASP A 60 -13.96 4.45 -9.50
N GLU A 61 -13.03 5.25 -10.02
CA GLU A 61 -11.86 4.74 -10.73
C GLU A 61 -10.98 3.84 -9.86
N ALA A 62 -10.76 4.23 -8.60
CA ALA A 62 -10.02 3.41 -7.65
C ALA A 62 -10.74 2.08 -7.37
N LEU A 63 -12.05 2.10 -7.15
CA LEU A 63 -12.85 0.89 -6.93
C LEU A 63 -12.86 -0.03 -8.16
N ASP A 64 -12.98 0.52 -9.37
CA ASP A 64 -12.92 -0.25 -10.61
C ASP A 64 -11.55 -0.89 -10.83
N HIS A 65 -10.48 -0.15 -10.52
CA HIS A 65 -9.13 -0.69 -10.53
C HIS A 65 -8.96 -1.85 -9.53
N LEU A 66 -9.49 -1.74 -8.31
CA LEU A 66 -9.44 -2.80 -7.31
C LEU A 66 -10.23 -4.05 -7.76
N ARG A 67 -11.44 -3.88 -8.31
CA ARG A 67 -12.23 -4.99 -8.88
C ARG A 67 -11.48 -5.71 -9.98
N MET A 68 -10.88 -4.94 -10.90
CA MET A 68 -10.07 -5.47 -12.00
C MET A 68 -8.89 -6.30 -11.50
N LEU A 69 -8.13 -5.81 -10.51
CA LEU A 69 -7.00 -6.55 -9.94
C LEU A 69 -7.46 -7.81 -9.19
N CYS A 70 -8.52 -7.72 -8.36
CA CYS A 70 -9.04 -8.86 -7.61
C CYS A 70 -9.57 -9.98 -8.51
N ALA A 71 -10.11 -9.62 -9.69
CA ALA A 71 -10.59 -10.58 -10.70
C ALA A 71 -9.44 -11.17 -11.54
N ALA A 72 -8.30 -10.50 -11.63
CA ALA A 72 -7.18 -10.90 -12.48
C ALA A 72 -6.38 -12.10 -11.95
N THR A 73 -6.41 -12.37 -10.65
CA THR A 73 -5.55 -13.33 -9.97
C THR A 73 -6.25 -13.99 -8.77
N ASP A 74 -5.78 -15.18 -8.40
CA ASP A 74 -6.19 -15.87 -7.16
C ASP A 74 -5.39 -15.41 -5.93
N LEU A 75 -4.39 -14.55 -6.10
CA LEU A 75 -3.63 -13.99 -4.99
C LEU A 75 -4.46 -12.95 -4.22
N PRO A 76 -4.22 -12.81 -2.91
CA PRO A 76 -4.77 -11.71 -2.14
C PRO A 76 -4.22 -10.37 -2.63
N VAL A 77 -5.09 -9.37 -2.70
CA VAL A 77 -4.75 -8.00 -3.10
C VAL A 77 -4.99 -7.06 -1.92
N ASN A 78 -3.98 -6.23 -1.59
CA ASN A 78 -4.13 -5.10 -0.68
C ASN A 78 -4.45 -3.83 -1.48
N ALA A 79 -5.48 -3.10 -1.10
CA ALA A 79 -5.76 -1.79 -1.68
C ALA A 79 -4.78 -0.74 -1.16
N ASP A 80 -4.10 -0.04 -2.06
CA ASP A 80 -3.56 1.30 -1.85
C ASP A 80 -4.73 2.26 -2.06
N PHE A 81 -5.37 2.69 -0.95
CA PHE A 81 -6.65 3.38 -0.97
C PHE A 81 -6.51 4.85 -0.56
N GLU A 82 -5.30 5.39 -0.73
CA GLU A 82 -4.96 6.78 -0.40
C GLU A 82 -5.47 7.19 0.99
N ALA A 83 -6.01 8.39 1.11
CA ALA A 83 -6.64 8.85 2.34
C ALA A 83 -8.10 8.34 2.52
N GLY A 84 -8.52 7.30 1.79
CA GLY A 84 -9.90 6.79 1.83
C GLY A 84 -10.91 7.60 1.04
N PHE A 85 -10.45 8.50 0.17
CA PHE A 85 -11.28 9.35 -0.72
C PHE A 85 -12.32 10.20 0.03
N ALA A 86 -12.06 10.54 1.27
CA ALA A 86 -12.89 11.41 2.10
C ALA A 86 -12.09 12.02 3.24
N ASP A 87 -12.44 13.22 3.68
CA ASP A 87 -11.80 13.85 4.84
C ASP A 87 -12.42 13.39 6.16
N SER A 88 -13.75 13.23 6.22
CA SER A 88 -14.45 12.83 7.44
C SER A 88 -14.33 11.34 7.74
N PRO A 89 -14.30 10.93 9.01
CA PRO A 89 -14.32 9.52 9.41
C PRO A 89 -15.50 8.73 8.83
N GLU A 90 -16.69 9.34 8.77
CA GLU A 90 -17.89 8.72 8.20
C GLU A 90 -17.75 8.46 6.70
N GLY A 91 -17.16 9.41 5.98
CA GLY A 91 -16.86 9.25 4.55
C GLY A 91 -15.85 8.13 4.31
N VAL A 92 -14.79 8.06 5.13
CA VAL A 92 -13.83 6.95 5.09
C VAL A 92 -14.51 5.62 5.34
N ALA A 93 -15.38 5.52 6.36
CA ALA A 93 -16.11 4.28 6.64
C ALA A 93 -16.97 3.83 5.46
N ALA A 94 -17.73 4.75 4.86
CA ALA A 94 -18.57 4.46 3.69
C ALA A 94 -17.71 3.95 2.50
N ASN A 95 -16.61 4.62 2.21
CA ASN A 95 -15.73 4.26 1.10
C ASN A 95 -14.96 2.95 1.35
N VAL A 96 -14.55 2.67 2.59
CA VAL A 96 -13.93 1.40 2.98
C VAL A 96 -14.91 0.24 2.80
N THR A 97 -16.19 0.42 3.10
CA THR A 97 -17.22 -0.59 2.83
C THR A 97 -17.24 -0.95 1.33
N LEU A 98 -17.23 0.05 0.45
CA LEU A 98 -17.16 -0.17 -1.01
C LEU A 98 -15.86 -0.87 -1.43
N ALA A 99 -14.73 -0.51 -0.81
CA ALA A 99 -13.46 -1.16 -1.10
C ALA A 99 -13.47 -2.64 -0.67
N VAL A 100 -14.05 -2.99 0.48
CA VAL A 100 -14.22 -4.38 0.94
C VAL A 100 -15.03 -5.22 -0.05
N ASP A 101 -16.05 -4.63 -0.67
CA ASP A 101 -16.93 -5.29 -1.66
C ASP A 101 -16.21 -5.58 -2.99
N THR A 102 -15.07 -4.94 -3.27
CA THR A 102 -14.25 -5.27 -4.46
C THR A 102 -13.55 -6.62 -4.36
N GLY A 103 -13.50 -7.23 -3.17
CA GLY A 103 -12.83 -8.51 -2.93
C GLY A 103 -11.39 -8.39 -2.43
N VAL A 104 -10.94 -7.22 -2.04
CA VAL A 104 -9.60 -7.00 -1.46
C VAL A 104 -9.42 -7.78 -0.14
N ALA A 105 -8.18 -8.12 0.15
CA ALA A 105 -7.78 -8.80 1.38
C ALA A 105 -7.17 -7.83 2.42
N GLY A 106 -6.86 -6.63 2.02
CA GLY A 106 -6.39 -5.55 2.89
C GLY A 106 -6.70 -4.18 2.30
N VAL A 107 -6.79 -3.16 3.14
CA VAL A 107 -6.98 -1.75 2.76
C VAL A 107 -5.99 -0.90 3.52
N SER A 108 -5.22 -0.07 2.81
CA SER A 108 -4.33 0.93 3.41
C SER A 108 -5.03 2.27 3.46
N ILE A 109 -5.01 2.92 4.61
CA ILE A 109 -5.49 4.31 4.79
C ILE A 109 -4.33 5.15 5.29
N GLU A 110 -4.00 6.21 4.55
CA GLU A 110 -2.93 7.15 4.89
C GLU A 110 -3.44 8.41 5.58
N ASP A 111 -2.54 9.09 6.27
CA ASP A 111 -2.80 10.35 6.96
C ASP A 111 -2.50 11.61 6.13
N TRP A 112 -2.40 11.49 4.81
CA TRP A 112 -2.11 12.58 3.88
C TRP A 112 -3.37 13.06 3.12
N SER A 113 -3.68 14.36 3.21
CA SER A 113 -4.85 14.99 2.57
C SER A 113 -4.57 15.57 1.18
N SER A 114 -3.48 15.18 0.52
CA SER A 114 -2.93 15.82 -0.69
C SER A 114 -2.37 17.24 -0.48
N ALA A 115 -2.57 17.83 0.68
CA ALA A 115 -2.05 19.15 1.05
C ALA A 115 -1.23 19.13 2.34
N SER A 116 -1.63 18.33 3.32
CA SER A 116 -0.99 18.24 4.64
C SER A 116 -1.29 16.89 5.32
N ILE A 117 -0.51 16.56 6.35
CA ILE A 117 -0.85 15.46 7.24
C ILE A 117 -2.04 15.87 8.12
N TYR A 118 -3.02 14.99 8.23
CA TYR A 118 -4.14 15.19 9.15
C TYR A 118 -3.65 15.34 10.62
N PRO A 119 -4.26 16.21 11.43
CA PRO A 119 -4.05 16.21 12.86
C PRO A 119 -4.22 14.81 13.44
N LEU A 120 -3.35 14.41 14.39
CA LEU A 120 -3.35 13.05 14.92
C LEU A 120 -4.73 12.58 15.44
N PRO A 121 -5.52 13.38 16.17
CA PRO A 121 -6.86 12.95 16.60
C PRO A 121 -7.75 12.57 15.42
N LEU A 122 -7.82 13.41 14.39
CA LEU A 122 -8.62 13.12 13.20
C LEU A 122 -8.10 11.89 12.43
N ALA A 123 -6.79 11.75 12.29
CA ALA A 123 -6.21 10.57 11.63
C ALA A 123 -6.58 9.28 12.39
N VAL A 124 -6.58 9.30 13.73
CA VAL A 124 -7.00 8.18 14.58
C VAL A 124 -8.49 7.86 14.38
N GLU A 125 -9.35 8.86 14.40
CA GLU A 125 -10.80 8.69 14.16
C GLU A 125 -11.07 8.06 12.78
N ARG A 126 -10.32 8.43 11.76
CA ARG A 126 -10.41 7.87 10.40
C ARG A 126 -10.02 6.38 10.37
N ILE A 127 -8.95 5.99 11.07
CA ILE A 127 -8.56 4.58 11.21
C ILE A 127 -9.62 3.78 12.00
N GLN A 128 -10.18 4.34 13.08
CA GLN A 128 -11.26 3.71 13.85
C GLN A 128 -12.51 3.50 12.97
N ALA A 129 -12.88 4.49 12.18
CA ALA A 129 -14.02 4.41 11.27
C ALA A 129 -13.80 3.36 10.18
N ALA A 130 -12.60 3.29 9.59
CA ALA A 130 -12.22 2.24 8.64
C ALA A 130 -12.29 0.84 9.29
N ARG A 131 -11.79 0.68 10.52
CA ARG A 131 -11.87 -0.58 11.26
C ARG A 131 -13.32 -1.00 11.52
N ALA A 132 -14.14 -0.07 12.00
CA ALA A 132 -15.56 -0.33 12.26
C ALA A 132 -16.30 -0.77 11.00
N ALA A 133 -16.03 -0.15 9.85
CA ALA A 133 -16.61 -0.54 8.56
C ALA A 133 -16.21 -1.96 8.13
N ILE A 134 -14.92 -2.32 8.29
CA ILE A 134 -14.45 -3.67 8.01
C ILE A 134 -15.12 -4.68 8.94
N ASP A 135 -15.20 -4.40 10.24
CA ASP A 135 -15.83 -5.29 11.22
C ASP A 135 -17.32 -5.50 10.94
N ALA A 136 -18.04 -4.42 10.59
CA ALA A 136 -19.45 -4.47 10.22
C ALA A 136 -19.71 -5.31 8.95
N SER A 137 -18.74 -5.41 8.05
CA SER A 137 -18.84 -6.25 6.85
C SER A 137 -18.80 -7.75 7.15
N GLY A 138 -18.33 -8.16 8.33
CA GLY A 138 -18.10 -9.55 8.69
C GLY A 138 -16.98 -10.22 7.88
N GLN A 139 -16.19 -9.45 7.13
CA GLN A 139 -15.13 -9.96 6.25
C GLN A 139 -13.76 -9.83 6.93
N ASP A 140 -12.90 -10.83 6.74
CA ASP A 140 -11.52 -10.83 7.27
C ASP A 140 -10.58 -9.99 6.40
N VAL A 141 -10.75 -8.66 6.40
CA VAL A 141 -9.89 -7.71 5.67
C VAL A 141 -8.92 -7.04 6.64
N LEU A 142 -7.62 -7.04 6.28
CA LEU A 142 -6.60 -6.36 7.08
C LEU A 142 -6.65 -4.84 6.85
N LEU A 143 -6.59 -4.07 7.94
CA LEU A 143 -6.43 -2.62 7.88
C LEU A 143 -4.96 -2.24 8.03
N VAL A 144 -4.45 -1.45 7.10
CA VAL A 144 -3.09 -0.91 7.14
C VAL A 144 -3.17 0.58 7.47
N GLY A 145 -2.66 0.97 8.63
CA GLY A 145 -2.49 2.37 9.00
C GLY A 145 -1.17 2.90 8.45
N ARG A 146 -1.24 3.90 7.56
CA ARG A 146 -0.07 4.48 6.88
C ARG A 146 0.15 5.92 7.33
N SER A 147 1.40 6.24 7.70
CA SER A 147 1.82 7.60 8.03
C SER A 147 2.81 8.13 7.01
N GLU A 148 2.49 9.27 6.40
CA GLU A 148 3.29 9.96 5.38
C GLU A 148 4.36 10.89 5.97
N GLY A 149 4.66 10.78 7.27
CA GLY A 149 5.62 11.65 7.95
C GLY A 149 6.97 11.78 7.25
N PHE A 150 7.53 10.67 6.77
CA PHE A 150 8.81 10.65 6.05
C PHE A 150 8.76 11.27 4.63
N ARG A 151 7.58 11.48 4.05
CA ARG A 151 7.41 12.15 2.77
C ARG A 151 7.66 13.66 2.88
N ILE A 152 7.24 14.27 3.97
CA ILE A 152 7.16 15.72 4.08
C ILE A 152 8.06 16.33 5.16
N ASN A 153 8.46 15.57 6.16
CA ASN A 153 9.25 16.06 7.29
C ASN A 153 10.69 15.55 7.26
N LYS A 154 11.60 16.39 7.74
CA LYS A 154 13.03 16.10 7.67
C LYS A 154 13.57 15.25 8.82
N SER A 155 12.75 14.93 9.85
CA SER A 155 13.17 14.05 10.97
C SER A 155 11.99 13.52 11.76
N PRO A 156 11.18 12.68 11.19
CA PRO A 156 9.88 12.37 11.74
C PRO A 156 9.83 11.06 12.53
N LEU A 157 10.96 10.39 12.81
CA LEU A 157 10.92 9.03 13.36
C LEU A 157 10.05 8.94 14.63
N ARG A 158 10.28 9.80 15.60
CA ARG A 158 9.50 9.79 16.86
C ARG A 158 8.02 10.10 16.63
N GLU A 159 7.72 11.12 15.83
CA GLU A 159 6.33 11.47 15.51
C GLU A 159 5.65 10.35 14.71
N THR A 160 6.35 9.74 13.76
CA THR A 160 5.82 8.63 12.99
C THR A 160 5.54 7.40 13.86
N ILE A 161 6.44 7.06 14.79
CA ILE A 161 6.19 6.00 15.77
C ILE A 161 4.96 6.32 16.63
N GLU A 162 4.82 7.56 17.11
CA GLU A 162 3.65 8.00 17.88
C GLU A 162 2.35 7.82 17.09
N ARG A 163 2.31 8.27 15.83
CA ARG A 163 1.16 8.11 14.93
C ARG A 163 0.83 6.66 14.68
N LEU A 164 1.81 5.85 14.29
CA LEU A 164 1.59 4.43 14.01
C LEU A 164 1.18 3.66 15.26
N THR A 165 1.67 4.02 16.43
CA THR A 165 1.21 3.45 17.73
C THR A 165 -0.26 3.79 17.96
N ALA A 166 -0.67 5.02 17.69
CA ALA A 166 -2.07 5.43 17.81
C ALA A 166 -2.95 4.70 16.77
N TYR A 167 -2.47 4.50 15.53
CA TYR A 167 -3.22 3.72 14.53
C TYR A 167 -3.33 2.24 14.89
N SER A 168 -2.29 1.67 15.51
CA SER A 168 -2.35 0.31 16.08
C SER A 168 -3.46 0.21 17.13
N ALA A 169 -3.53 1.17 18.06
CA ALA A 169 -4.57 1.23 19.10
C ALA A 169 -5.97 1.47 18.50
N ALA A 170 -6.06 2.19 17.38
CA ALA A 170 -7.30 2.43 16.63
C ALA A 170 -7.78 1.23 15.81
N GLY A 171 -7.03 0.12 15.78
CA GLY A 171 -7.44 -1.12 15.14
C GLY A 171 -6.72 -1.45 13.82
N ALA A 172 -5.64 -0.74 13.47
CA ALA A 172 -4.81 -1.17 12.35
C ALA A 172 -4.13 -2.52 12.65
N ASP A 173 -4.19 -3.43 11.67
CA ASP A 173 -3.54 -4.74 11.74
C ASP A 173 -2.07 -4.69 11.34
N VAL A 174 -1.76 -3.82 10.38
CA VAL A 174 -0.43 -3.62 9.79
C VAL A 174 -0.11 -2.14 9.82
N LEU A 175 1.15 -1.79 10.04
CA LEU A 175 1.60 -0.40 10.10
C LEU A 175 2.56 -0.10 8.95
N TYR A 176 2.52 1.13 8.43
CA TYR A 176 3.28 1.49 7.25
C TYR A 176 3.79 2.92 7.33
N ALA A 177 5.11 3.07 7.16
CA ALA A 177 5.77 4.36 6.95
C ALA A 177 6.58 4.28 5.66
N PRO A 178 6.09 4.81 4.53
CA PRO A 178 6.89 4.89 3.31
C PRO A 178 8.05 5.88 3.48
N TRP A 179 9.07 5.74 2.62
CA TRP A 179 10.25 6.62 2.53
C TRP A 179 11.28 6.47 3.65
N ILE A 180 11.06 5.65 4.67
CA ILE A 180 12.11 5.29 5.62
C ILE A 180 13.17 4.42 4.93
N VAL A 181 14.46 4.76 5.09
CA VAL A 181 15.58 4.07 4.43
C VAL A 181 16.63 3.55 5.40
N GLU A 182 16.81 4.22 6.52
CA GLU A 182 17.88 3.90 7.47
C GLU A 182 17.52 2.65 8.28
N VAL A 183 18.34 1.59 8.16
CA VAL A 183 18.11 0.31 8.85
C VAL A 183 17.99 0.48 10.37
N ALA A 184 18.76 1.42 10.95
CA ALA A 184 18.70 1.70 12.38
C ALA A 184 17.34 2.26 12.81
N GLU A 185 16.78 3.20 12.02
CA GLU A 185 15.44 3.77 12.25
C GLU A 185 14.33 2.73 12.06
N VAL A 186 14.46 1.89 11.02
CA VAL A 186 13.52 0.77 10.80
C VAL A 186 13.54 -0.20 11.98
N LYS A 187 14.72 -0.54 12.51
CA LYS A 187 14.85 -1.41 13.69
C LYS A 187 14.17 -0.81 14.92
N GLU A 188 14.36 0.49 15.16
CA GLU A 188 13.71 1.20 16.26
C GLU A 188 12.19 1.19 16.10
N MET A 189 11.69 1.46 14.89
CA MET A 189 10.27 1.43 14.57
C MET A 189 9.68 0.04 14.77
N VAL A 190 10.33 -1.03 14.28
CA VAL A 190 9.89 -2.42 14.50
C VAL A 190 9.78 -2.74 15.97
N ALA A 191 10.78 -2.35 16.79
CA ALA A 191 10.77 -2.60 18.22
C ALA A 191 9.64 -1.84 18.95
N ALA A 192 9.41 -0.59 18.57
CA ALA A 192 8.37 0.26 19.18
C ALA A 192 6.94 -0.19 18.82
N LEU A 193 6.75 -0.75 17.62
CA LEU A 193 5.44 -1.11 17.09
C LEU A 193 5.05 -2.58 17.31
N ALA A 194 5.97 -3.38 17.88
CA ALA A 194 5.70 -4.79 18.16
C ALA A 194 4.44 -4.97 19.04
N PRO A 195 3.61 -5.99 18.81
CA PRO A 195 3.80 -7.11 17.86
C PRO A 195 3.27 -6.86 16.43
N LYS A 196 2.83 -5.63 16.10
CA LYS A 196 2.25 -5.34 14.79
C LYS A 196 3.29 -5.43 13.68
N PRO A 197 2.97 -6.07 12.54
CA PRO A 197 3.86 -6.12 11.40
C PRO A 197 4.06 -4.73 10.77
N LEU A 198 5.31 -4.41 10.43
CA LEU A 198 5.66 -3.21 9.70
C LEU A 198 5.80 -3.52 8.20
N ASN A 199 5.22 -2.66 7.35
CA ASN A 199 5.50 -2.60 5.92
C ASN A 199 6.59 -1.58 5.64
N VAL A 200 7.54 -1.92 4.77
CA VAL A 200 8.56 -0.99 4.24
C VAL A 200 8.46 -0.91 2.73
N LEU A 201 8.61 0.29 2.18
CA LEU A 201 8.62 0.57 0.75
C LEU A 201 10.03 0.36 0.18
N LEU A 202 10.17 -0.54 -0.78
CA LEU A 202 11.40 -0.71 -1.56
C LEU A 202 11.46 0.34 -2.67
N HIS A 203 11.90 1.55 -2.33
CA HIS A 203 11.88 2.68 -3.25
C HIS A 203 13.28 3.18 -3.65
N HIS A 204 14.31 2.67 -3.00
CA HIS A 204 15.71 3.06 -3.23
C HIS A 204 16.59 1.81 -3.44
N PRO A 205 17.56 1.82 -4.37
CA PRO A 205 18.42 0.67 -4.66
C PRO A 205 19.22 0.12 -3.46
N GLY A 206 19.49 0.96 -2.44
CA GLY A 206 20.19 0.57 -1.21
C GLY A 206 19.30 -0.12 -0.18
N VAL A 207 17.98 -0.15 -0.38
CA VAL A 207 17.05 -0.80 0.57
C VAL A 207 16.92 -2.28 0.21
N ARG A 208 17.41 -3.14 1.07
CA ARG A 208 17.45 -4.60 0.84
C ARG A 208 16.48 -5.36 1.73
N VAL A 209 15.75 -6.29 1.13
CA VAL A 209 14.76 -7.13 1.84
C VAL A 209 15.42 -7.95 2.94
N ASP A 210 16.56 -8.59 2.67
CA ASP A 210 17.28 -9.45 3.62
C ASP A 210 17.75 -8.68 4.86
N GLU A 211 18.30 -7.48 4.69
CA GLU A 211 18.75 -6.62 5.79
C GLU A 211 17.59 -6.17 6.68
N LEU A 212 16.51 -5.73 6.06
CA LEU A 212 15.34 -5.25 6.80
C LEU A 212 14.53 -6.39 7.43
N ALA A 213 14.46 -7.55 6.78
CA ALA A 213 13.85 -8.75 7.37
C ALA A 213 14.62 -9.22 8.61
N ALA A 214 15.96 -9.10 8.60
CA ALA A 214 16.79 -9.44 9.74
C ALA A 214 16.52 -8.57 10.98
N VAL A 215 16.05 -7.32 10.79
CA VAL A 215 15.63 -6.45 11.91
C VAL A 215 14.14 -6.54 12.25
N GLY A 216 13.40 -7.44 11.59
CA GLY A 216 12.03 -7.80 11.96
C GLY A 216 10.93 -7.24 11.06
N VAL A 217 11.26 -6.61 9.93
CA VAL A 217 10.25 -6.21 8.93
C VAL A 217 9.60 -7.44 8.33
N ARG A 218 8.27 -7.46 8.24
CA ARG A 218 7.51 -8.61 7.73
C ARG A 218 6.96 -8.42 6.33
N ARG A 219 6.75 -7.19 5.91
CA ARG A 219 6.07 -6.89 4.65
C ARG A 219 6.84 -5.83 3.86
N PHE A 220 6.97 -6.06 2.56
CA PHE A 220 7.66 -5.16 1.65
C PHE A 220 6.77 -4.87 0.44
N SER A 221 6.60 -3.60 0.10
CA SER A 221 5.92 -3.16 -1.11
C SER A 221 6.87 -2.39 -2.02
N VAL A 222 6.50 -2.21 -3.28
CA VAL A 222 7.33 -1.49 -4.25
C VAL A 222 6.68 -0.19 -4.74
N GLY A 223 5.43 0.07 -4.35
CA GLY A 223 4.67 1.24 -4.77
C GLY A 223 4.62 1.37 -6.29
N ALA A 224 4.70 2.57 -6.81
CA ALA A 224 4.66 2.81 -8.25
C ALA A 224 5.96 2.43 -9.00
N ARG A 225 6.97 1.82 -8.34
CA ARG A 225 8.28 1.59 -8.98
C ARG A 225 8.21 0.69 -10.21
N LEU A 226 7.41 -0.37 -10.19
CA LEU A 226 7.25 -1.24 -11.36
C LEU A 226 6.64 -0.48 -12.54
N ALA A 227 5.63 0.36 -12.29
CA ALA A 227 5.03 1.22 -13.31
C ALA A 227 6.06 2.23 -13.84
N SER A 228 6.76 2.94 -12.97
CA SER A 228 7.78 3.93 -13.32
C SER A 228 8.90 3.34 -14.19
N TYR A 229 9.46 2.19 -13.82
CA TYR A 229 10.49 1.54 -14.64
C TYR A 229 9.95 1.05 -15.98
N THR A 230 8.71 0.57 -16.03
CA THR A 230 8.09 0.12 -17.27
C THR A 230 7.83 1.30 -18.21
N TRP A 231 7.31 2.41 -17.71
CA TRP A 231 7.10 3.63 -18.49
C TRP A 231 8.41 4.23 -19.01
N ALA A 232 9.45 4.26 -18.19
CA ALA A 232 10.77 4.72 -18.63
C ALA A 232 11.34 3.86 -19.77
N ALA A 233 11.20 2.52 -19.68
CA ALA A 233 11.63 1.63 -20.76
C ALA A 233 10.77 1.80 -22.02
N PHE A 234 9.46 1.98 -21.88
CA PHE A 234 8.54 2.25 -22.98
C PHE A 234 8.92 3.55 -23.72
N GLU A 235 9.13 4.63 -22.98
CA GLU A 235 9.52 5.94 -23.53
C GLU A 235 10.88 5.86 -24.24
N ALA A 236 11.88 5.26 -23.62
CA ALA A 236 13.21 5.08 -24.24
C ALA A 236 13.13 4.31 -25.55
N THR A 237 12.33 3.23 -25.59
CA THR A 237 12.11 2.44 -26.80
C THR A 237 11.37 3.24 -27.87
N ALA A 238 10.32 4.00 -27.49
CA ALA A 238 9.58 4.84 -28.43
C ALA A 238 10.46 5.96 -29.03
N ILE A 239 11.34 6.55 -28.22
CA ILE A 239 12.33 7.55 -28.68
C ILE A 239 13.28 6.95 -29.72
N SER A 240 13.86 5.75 -29.47
CA SER A 240 14.72 5.07 -30.42
C SER A 240 14.03 4.81 -31.78
N VAL A 241 12.78 4.33 -31.74
CA VAL A 241 11.98 4.13 -32.96
C VAL A 241 11.72 5.45 -33.70
N ARG A 242 11.40 6.52 -32.98
CA ARG A 242 11.13 7.84 -33.59
C ARG A 242 12.39 8.47 -34.22
N ASP A 243 13.51 8.45 -33.52
CA ASP A 243 14.70 9.22 -33.86
C ASP A 243 15.71 8.42 -34.70
N GLU A 244 15.78 7.10 -34.47
CA GLU A 244 16.77 6.21 -35.11
C GLU A 244 16.15 5.25 -36.11
N GLY A 245 14.82 5.06 -36.07
CA GLY A 245 14.07 4.20 -37.01
C GLY A 245 14.20 2.71 -36.73
N HIS A 246 14.67 2.31 -35.53
CA HIS A 246 14.78 0.88 -35.15
C HIS A 246 14.45 0.67 -33.67
N LEU A 247 14.18 -0.59 -33.29
CA LEU A 247 14.11 -1.03 -31.90
C LEU A 247 15.53 -1.16 -31.32
N PRO A 248 15.75 -0.87 -30.02
CA PRO A 248 17.04 -1.02 -29.36
C PRO A 248 17.52 -2.47 -29.27
#